data_1203570c34c730ec0b23dbd97f8d9352
#
_entry.id   1203570c34c730ec0b23dbd97f8d9352
#
_cell.length_a   1.000
_cell.length_b   1.000
_cell.length_c   1.000
_cell.angle_alpha   90.00
_cell.angle_beta   90.00
_cell.angle_gamma   90.00
#
_symmetry.space_group_name_H-M   'P 1'
#
loop_
_entity.id
_entity.type
_entity.pdbx_description
1 polymer ?
#
loop_
_entity_poly.entity_id
_entity_poly.type
_entity_poly.pdbx_seq_one_letter_code
_entity_poly.pdbx_strand_id
1 'polypeptide(L)'
;MGRYVIRRLLQMIPVFIGSTFLIFVMVYALGDPVAALFGDRAPDPATAARIRAELYLDQPLWKQYLHYMGQIFRGDFGTAFNGQPVLELMSTAFPVTLRLTLVAVVIEVIIGIVLGVVSGLRRGRAVDTGLLFLTLIVISVPTFVTGYLLQFLFGVKWGLVRPSVSTDATFEELLLPGVVLALVSLAYVTRLTRTSIAENVRGDYVRTAIAKGLPRRRVIVRHLLRNSLIPVVTFIGTDIGALMGGAIVTERIFNIHGVGFQLYQGILRNNSPTVVGFVTILVIVFLLANLIVDLLYAVLDPRIRYA
;
A
#
# COMPACT_ATOMS: atom_id res chain seq x y z
N MET A 1 -26.62 -0.50 10.08
CA MET A 1 -25.18 -0.55 10.40
C MET A 1 -24.71 -1.98 10.72
N GLY A 2 -25.26 -2.66 11.74
CA GLY A 2 -24.77 -4.02 12.11
C GLY A 2 -24.80 -5.04 10.97
N ARG A 3 -25.90 -5.11 10.20
CA ARG A 3 -26.03 -6.02 9.05
C ARG A 3 -24.99 -5.73 7.95
N TYR A 4 -24.67 -4.46 7.69
CA TYR A 4 -23.63 -4.05 6.75
C TYR A 4 -22.24 -4.50 7.20
N VAL A 5 -21.89 -4.26 8.49
CA VAL A 5 -20.61 -4.70 9.06
C VAL A 5 -20.45 -6.21 8.99
N ILE A 6 -21.49 -6.97 9.40
CA ILE A 6 -21.47 -8.44 9.33
C ILE A 6 -21.27 -8.92 7.89
N ARG A 7 -22.00 -8.34 6.91
CA ARG A 7 -21.83 -8.69 5.50
C ARG A 7 -20.39 -8.43 5.02
N ARG A 8 -19.79 -7.29 5.40
CA ARG A 8 -18.41 -6.97 5.04
C ARG A 8 -17.41 -7.94 5.68
N LEU A 9 -17.56 -8.25 6.95
CA LEU A 9 -16.74 -9.26 7.62
C LEU A 9 -16.83 -10.63 6.94
N LEU A 10 -18.04 -11.07 6.58
CA LEU A 10 -18.23 -12.32 5.86
C LEU A 10 -17.57 -12.31 4.48
N GLN A 11 -17.57 -11.17 3.77
CA GLN A 11 -16.88 -11.03 2.48
C GLN A 11 -15.36 -11.05 2.61
N MET A 12 -14.80 -10.65 3.75
CA MET A 12 -13.35 -10.71 3.99
C MET A 12 -12.85 -12.16 4.16
N ILE A 13 -13.69 -13.07 4.65
CA ILE A 13 -13.29 -14.47 4.90
C ILE A 13 -12.80 -15.17 3.62
N PRO A 14 -13.57 -15.23 2.52
CA PRO A 14 -13.10 -15.89 1.29
C PRO A 14 -11.88 -15.17 0.68
N VAL A 15 -11.78 -13.86 0.80
CA VAL A 15 -10.60 -13.11 0.34
C VAL A 15 -9.37 -13.49 1.17
N PHE A 16 -9.50 -13.54 2.48
CA PHE A 16 -8.41 -13.96 3.38
C PHE A 16 -7.94 -15.38 3.07
N ILE A 17 -8.87 -16.33 3.03
CA ILE A 17 -8.56 -17.74 2.74
C ILE A 17 -7.95 -17.89 1.35
N GLY A 18 -8.53 -17.26 0.32
CA GLY A 18 -8.04 -17.34 -1.05
C GLY A 18 -6.64 -16.74 -1.22
N SER A 19 -6.39 -15.56 -0.64
CA SER A 19 -5.09 -14.88 -0.72
C SER A 19 -4.00 -15.65 0.03
N THR A 20 -4.29 -16.10 1.25
CA THR A 20 -3.31 -16.85 2.07
C THR A 20 -3.05 -18.25 1.52
N PHE A 21 -4.07 -18.92 0.97
CA PHE A 21 -3.89 -20.20 0.30
C PHE A 21 -3.04 -20.05 -0.97
N LEU A 22 -3.32 -19.04 -1.77
CA LEU A 22 -2.58 -18.80 -3.00
C LEU A 22 -1.09 -18.55 -2.73
N ILE A 23 -0.76 -17.65 -1.78
CA ILE A 23 0.64 -17.38 -1.45
C ILE A 23 1.31 -18.60 -0.82
N PHE A 24 0.59 -19.35 0.02
CA PHE A 24 1.08 -20.57 0.62
C PHE A 24 1.47 -21.59 -0.47
N VAL A 25 0.58 -21.85 -1.42
CA VAL A 25 0.85 -22.76 -2.56
C VAL A 25 2.00 -22.25 -3.40
N MET A 26 2.04 -20.95 -3.74
CA MET A 26 3.15 -20.40 -4.54
C MET A 26 4.51 -20.57 -3.86
N VAL A 27 4.59 -20.40 -2.56
CA VAL A 27 5.86 -20.49 -1.83
C VAL A 27 6.28 -21.92 -1.55
N TYR A 28 5.35 -22.77 -1.13
CA TYR A 28 5.67 -24.15 -0.73
C TYR A 28 5.60 -25.18 -1.87
N ALA A 29 4.83 -24.92 -2.93
CA ALA A 29 4.79 -25.81 -4.09
C ALA A 29 5.89 -25.51 -5.11
N LEU A 30 6.37 -24.26 -5.18
CA LEU A 30 7.40 -23.84 -6.14
C LEU A 30 8.81 -23.81 -5.52
N GLY A 31 8.94 -23.88 -4.20
CA GLY A 31 10.20 -23.89 -3.48
C GLY A 31 10.37 -25.12 -2.60
N ASP A 32 11.60 -25.53 -2.32
CA ASP A 32 11.93 -26.49 -1.27
C ASP A 32 12.50 -25.74 -0.06
N PRO A 33 11.69 -25.48 0.99
CA PRO A 33 12.15 -24.75 2.17
C PRO A 33 13.32 -25.44 2.89
N VAL A 34 13.39 -26.76 2.79
CA VAL A 34 14.47 -27.54 3.41
C VAL A 34 15.77 -27.35 2.64
N ALA A 35 15.72 -27.42 1.30
CA ALA A 35 16.90 -27.11 0.47
C ALA A 35 17.40 -25.68 0.73
N ALA A 36 16.50 -24.72 0.89
CA ALA A 36 16.84 -23.32 1.17
C ALA A 36 17.57 -23.13 2.51
N LEU A 37 17.29 -23.95 3.54
CA LEU A 37 17.99 -23.92 4.82
C LEU A 37 19.48 -24.28 4.70
N PHE A 38 19.84 -25.15 3.76
CA PHE A 38 21.19 -25.65 3.58
C PHE A 38 21.97 -24.90 2.49
N GLY A 39 21.29 -24.02 1.73
CA GLY A 39 21.91 -23.27 0.63
C GLY A 39 22.50 -24.22 -0.44
N ASP A 40 23.76 -24.00 -0.80
CA ASP A 40 24.45 -24.79 -1.82
C ASP A 40 24.90 -26.17 -1.35
N ARG A 41 24.71 -26.52 -0.08
CA ARG A 41 25.08 -27.82 0.48
C ARG A 41 23.89 -28.75 0.46
N ALA A 42 24.04 -29.93 -0.14
CA ALA A 42 23.02 -30.96 -0.04
C ALA A 42 22.92 -31.46 1.42
N PRO A 43 21.73 -31.41 2.04
CA PRO A 43 21.57 -31.95 3.38
C PRO A 43 21.70 -33.48 3.37
N ASP A 44 22.17 -34.04 4.49
CA ASP A 44 22.05 -35.46 4.72
C ASP A 44 20.57 -35.89 4.60
N PRO A 45 20.28 -36.99 3.84
CA PRO A 45 18.91 -37.41 3.60
C PRO A 45 18.08 -37.68 4.84
N ALA A 46 18.69 -38.21 5.91
CA ALA A 46 18.00 -38.46 7.18
C ALA A 46 17.68 -37.14 7.90
N THR A 47 18.58 -36.16 7.87
CA THR A 47 18.37 -34.84 8.43
C THR A 47 17.29 -34.09 7.64
N ALA A 48 17.31 -34.15 6.31
CA ALA A 48 16.28 -33.54 5.48
C ALA A 48 14.88 -34.13 5.73
N ALA A 49 14.79 -35.45 5.85
CA ALA A 49 13.52 -36.14 6.16
C ALA A 49 12.97 -35.72 7.53
N ARG A 50 13.83 -35.61 8.54
CA ARG A 50 13.44 -35.17 9.89
C ARG A 50 12.90 -33.73 9.86
N ILE A 51 13.60 -32.80 9.21
CA ILE A 51 13.18 -31.40 9.11
C ILE A 51 11.86 -31.29 8.34
N ARG A 52 11.67 -32.07 7.25
CA ARG A 52 10.40 -32.10 6.52
C ARG A 52 9.25 -32.56 7.40
N ALA A 53 9.46 -33.60 8.23
CA ALA A 53 8.45 -34.06 9.17
C ALA A 53 8.17 -33.04 10.28
N GLU A 54 9.19 -32.39 10.86
CA GLU A 54 9.04 -31.36 11.87
C GLU A 54 8.28 -30.12 11.35
N LEU A 55 8.47 -29.78 10.06
CA LEU A 55 7.79 -28.66 9.39
C LEU A 55 6.49 -29.09 8.70
N TYR A 56 6.01 -30.32 8.88
CA TYR A 56 4.80 -30.87 8.24
C TYR A 56 4.86 -30.87 6.69
N LEU A 57 6.04 -30.77 6.10
CA LEU A 57 6.24 -30.70 4.64
C LEU A 57 6.10 -32.07 3.95
N ASP A 58 6.03 -33.15 4.72
CA ASP A 58 5.74 -34.53 4.27
C ASP A 58 4.26 -34.79 3.99
N GLN A 59 3.38 -33.87 4.46
CA GLN A 59 1.94 -34.00 4.31
C GLN A 59 1.46 -33.38 2.99
N PRO A 60 0.26 -33.76 2.46
CA PRO A 60 -0.35 -33.07 1.32
C PRO A 60 -0.54 -31.57 1.57
N LEU A 61 -0.38 -30.72 0.55
CA LEU A 61 -0.43 -29.26 0.66
C LEU A 61 -1.63 -28.70 1.41
N TRP A 62 -2.81 -29.29 1.25
CA TRP A 62 -4.01 -28.86 1.97
C TRP A 62 -3.92 -29.10 3.47
N LYS A 63 -3.25 -30.18 3.93
CA LYS A 63 -3.01 -30.43 5.36
C LYS A 63 -1.97 -29.47 5.92
N GLN A 64 -0.91 -29.20 5.16
CA GLN A 64 0.10 -28.22 5.51
C GLN A 64 -0.54 -26.84 5.70
N TYR A 65 -1.42 -26.43 4.75
CA TYR A 65 -2.15 -25.17 4.86
C TYR A 65 -3.08 -25.10 6.06
N LEU A 66 -3.84 -26.16 6.35
CA LEU A 66 -4.69 -26.20 7.55
C LEU A 66 -3.89 -26.13 8.85
N HIS A 67 -2.73 -26.79 8.89
CA HIS A 67 -1.81 -26.70 10.02
C HIS A 67 -1.31 -25.26 10.19
N TYR A 68 -0.85 -24.64 9.11
CA TYR A 68 -0.43 -23.23 9.08
C TYR A 68 -1.55 -22.30 9.56
N MET A 69 -2.78 -22.45 9.07
CA MET A 69 -3.91 -21.65 9.55
C MET A 69 -4.15 -21.84 11.05
N GLY A 70 -4.03 -23.06 11.54
CA GLY A 70 -4.13 -23.33 12.99
C GLY A 70 -3.07 -22.61 13.82
N GLN A 71 -1.86 -22.44 13.30
CA GLN A 71 -0.78 -21.66 13.94
C GLN A 71 -1.11 -20.16 13.91
N ILE A 72 -1.56 -19.64 12.77
CA ILE A 72 -1.95 -18.22 12.62
C ILE A 72 -3.04 -17.84 13.66
N PHE A 73 -4.06 -18.68 13.84
CA PHE A 73 -5.10 -18.40 14.84
C PHE A 73 -4.60 -18.42 16.30
N ARG A 74 -3.42 -18.99 16.55
CA ARG A 74 -2.72 -18.94 17.84
C ARG A 74 -1.73 -17.78 17.94
N GLY A 75 -1.61 -16.96 16.89
CA GLY A 75 -0.65 -15.85 16.80
C GLY A 75 0.77 -16.28 16.39
N ASP A 76 0.95 -17.52 15.98
CA ASP A 76 2.23 -18.03 15.48
C ASP A 76 2.30 -17.89 13.95
N PHE A 77 3.10 -16.97 13.49
CA PHE A 77 3.34 -16.68 12.07
C PHE A 77 4.59 -17.40 11.53
N GLY A 78 5.15 -18.31 12.30
CA GLY A 78 6.35 -19.06 12.00
C GLY A 78 7.63 -18.38 12.44
N THR A 79 8.74 -19.07 12.20
CA THR A 79 10.10 -18.63 12.56
C THR A 79 10.94 -18.53 11.30
N ALA A 80 11.61 -17.40 11.13
CA ALA A 80 12.55 -17.18 10.04
C ALA A 80 13.77 -18.11 10.17
N PHE A 81 14.49 -18.35 9.10
CA PHE A 81 15.66 -19.27 9.10
C PHE A 81 16.81 -18.81 10.01
N ASN A 82 16.83 -17.55 10.42
CA ASN A 82 17.77 -17.02 11.40
C ASN A 82 17.33 -17.28 12.87
N GLY A 83 16.23 -17.99 13.11
CA GLY A 83 15.69 -18.29 14.41
C GLY A 83 14.80 -17.21 15.02
N GLN A 84 14.57 -16.07 14.35
CA GLN A 84 13.71 -15.00 14.86
C GLN A 84 12.23 -15.28 14.52
N PRO A 85 11.28 -15.08 15.45
CA PRO A 85 9.86 -15.15 15.17
C PRO A 85 9.48 -14.11 14.11
N VAL A 86 8.67 -14.51 13.12
CA VAL A 86 8.19 -13.63 12.05
C VAL A 86 7.41 -12.44 12.61
N LEU A 87 6.65 -12.65 13.68
CA LEU A 87 5.90 -11.58 14.34
C LEU A 87 6.82 -10.50 14.94
N GLU A 88 7.98 -10.88 15.49
CA GLU A 88 8.98 -9.95 16.01
C GLU A 88 9.61 -9.11 14.88
N LEU A 89 9.99 -9.78 13.79
CA LEU A 89 10.49 -9.08 12.58
C LEU A 89 9.43 -8.10 12.05
N MET A 90 8.16 -8.48 12.05
CA MET A 90 7.07 -7.61 11.61
C MET A 90 6.87 -6.42 12.55
N SER A 91 6.97 -6.63 13.87
CA SER A 91 6.80 -5.56 14.85
C SER A 91 7.83 -4.43 14.70
N THR A 92 9.02 -4.74 14.21
CA THR A 92 10.09 -3.75 13.93
C THR A 92 9.94 -3.13 12.54
N ALA A 93 9.57 -3.92 11.53
CA ALA A 93 9.48 -3.47 10.15
C ALA A 93 8.18 -2.67 9.85
N PHE A 94 7.05 -3.08 10.44
CA PHE A 94 5.74 -2.47 10.16
C PHE A 94 5.65 -0.98 10.47
N PRO A 95 6.14 -0.47 11.62
CA PRO A 95 6.14 0.96 11.90
C PRO A 95 6.90 1.80 10.87
N VAL A 96 7.98 1.24 10.29
CA VAL A 96 8.79 1.92 9.27
C VAL A 96 7.99 2.07 7.97
N THR A 97 7.38 0.98 7.49
CA THR A 97 6.50 1.02 6.30
C THR A 97 5.30 1.93 6.53
N LEU A 98 4.72 1.91 7.73
CA LEU A 98 3.57 2.79 8.06
C LEU A 98 3.97 4.27 8.02
N ARG A 99 5.15 4.65 8.55
CA ARG A 99 5.66 6.03 8.45
C ARG A 99 5.90 6.43 7.00
N LEU A 100 6.51 5.57 6.19
CA LEU A 100 6.73 5.82 4.76
C LEU A 100 5.39 6.01 4.02
N THR A 101 4.42 5.13 4.26
CA THR A 101 3.08 5.23 3.69
C THR A 101 2.38 6.52 4.12
N LEU A 102 2.48 6.90 5.40
CA LEU A 102 1.91 8.16 5.89
C LEU A 102 2.50 9.38 5.18
N VAL A 103 3.83 9.42 5.01
CA VAL A 103 4.50 10.49 4.25
C VAL A 103 3.99 10.53 2.81
N ALA A 104 3.89 9.38 2.15
CA ALA A 104 3.38 9.30 0.78
C ALA A 104 1.92 9.79 0.68
N VAL A 105 1.03 9.35 1.57
CA VAL A 105 -0.38 9.78 1.63
C VAL A 105 -0.49 11.28 1.85
N VAL A 106 0.28 11.86 2.75
CA VAL A 106 0.27 13.31 2.99
C VAL A 106 0.69 14.07 1.74
N ILE A 107 1.74 13.61 1.06
CA ILE A 107 2.23 14.22 -0.19
C ILE A 107 1.16 14.15 -1.28
N GLU A 108 0.58 12.95 -1.52
CA GLU A 108 -0.44 12.78 -2.57
C GLU A 108 -1.71 13.58 -2.29
N VAL A 109 -2.17 13.63 -1.04
CA VAL A 109 -3.36 14.37 -0.64
C VAL A 109 -3.15 15.86 -0.84
N ILE A 110 -2.07 16.42 -0.30
CA ILE A 110 -1.83 17.86 -0.34
C ILE A 110 -1.56 18.29 -1.79
N ILE A 111 -0.57 17.67 -2.42
CA ILE A 111 -0.12 18.12 -3.76
C ILE A 111 -1.14 17.70 -4.81
N GLY A 112 -1.65 16.48 -4.78
CA GLY A 112 -2.62 15.97 -5.75
C GLY A 112 -3.92 16.76 -5.76
N ILE A 113 -4.49 17.08 -4.58
CA ILE A 113 -5.70 17.90 -4.49
C ILE A 113 -5.43 19.32 -4.97
N VAL A 114 -4.33 19.95 -4.54
CA VAL A 114 -4.00 21.33 -4.97
C VAL A 114 -3.83 21.41 -6.49
N LEU A 115 -3.04 20.51 -7.07
CA LEU A 115 -2.83 20.47 -8.53
C LEU A 115 -4.13 20.15 -9.28
N GLY A 116 -4.94 19.21 -8.77
CA GLY A 116 -6.23 18.86 -9.34
C GLY A 116 -7.24 20.01 -9.31
N VAL A 117 -7.30 20.76 -8.20
CA VAL A 117 -8.16 21.96 -8.09
C VAL A 117 -7.71 23.05 -9.07
N VAL A 118 -6.40 23.34 -9.13
CA VAL A 118 -5.86 24.35 -10.07
C VAL A 118 -6.16 23.96 -11.51
N SER A 119 -5.96 22.70 -11.86
CA SER A 119 -6.25 22.14 -13.19
C SER A 119 -7.74 22.20 -13.51
N GLY A 120 -8.61 21.73 -12.61
CA GLY A 120 -10.06 21.69 -12.78
C GLY A 120 -10.71 23.07 -12.93
N LEU A 121 -10.26 24.07 -12.13
CA LEU A 121 -10.73 25.45 -12.23
C LEU A 121 -10.23 26.16 -13.51
N ARG A 122 -9.15 25.66 -14.14
CA ARG A 122 -8.56 26.20 -15.37
C ARG A 122 -8.71 25.25 -16.55
N ARG A 123 -9.76 24.42 -16.54
CA ARG A 123 -10.02 23.42 -17.57
C ARG A 123 -9.90 23.99 -19.00
N GLY A 124 -9.13 23.31 -19.86
CA GLY A 124 -8.89 23.69 -21.25
C GLY A 124 -7.84 24.79 -21.46
N ARG A 125 -7.20 25.30 -20.39
CA ARG A 125 -6.11 26.26 -20.48
C ARG A 125 -4.75 25.56 -20.45
N ALA A 126 -3.68 26.27 -20.85
CA ALA A 126 -2.31 25.73 -20.90
C ALA A 126 -1.86 25.06 -19.59
N VAL A 127 -2.24 25.62 -18.42
CA VAL A 127 -1.94 25.03 -17.10
C VAL A 127 -2.60 23.67 -16.93
N ASP A 128 -3.86 23.53 -17.33
CA ASP A 128 -4.57 22.24 -17.28
C ASP A 128 -3.91 21.21 -18.20
N THR A 129 -3.64 21.59 -19.44
CA THR A 129 -2.97 20.71 -20.43
C THR A 129 -1.58 20.30 -19.96
N GLY A 130 -0.79 21.25 -19.43
CA GLY A 130 0.54 20.96 -18.91
C GLY A 130 0.54 20.02 -17.71
N LEU A 131 -0.39 20.20 -16.76
CA LEU A 131 -0.54 19.30 -15.61
C LEU A 131 -0.99 17.89 -16.03
N LEU A 132 -1.93 17.80 -17.00
CA LEU A 132 -2.35 16.49 -17.53
C LEU A 132 -1.19 15.80 -18.25
N PHE A 133 -0.40 16.51 -19.03
CA PHE A 133 0.79 15.95 -19.68
C PHE A 133 1.82 15.47 -18.66
N LEU A 134 2.08 16.25 -17.61
CA LEU A 134 2.99 15.86 -16.53
C LEU A 134 2.49 14.58 -15.82
N THR A 135 1.19 14.50 -15.51
CA THR A 135 0.64 13.28 -14.90
C THR A 135 0.76 12.06 -15.81
N LEU A 136 0.64 12.21 -17.11
CA LEU A 136 0.84 11.13 -18.07
C LEU A 136 2.29 10.65 -18.06
N ILE A 137 3.28 11.56 -18.06
CA ILE A 137 4.70 11.19 -17.95
C ILE A 137 4.93 10.40 -16.69
N VAL A 138 4.44 10.89 -15.54
CA VAL A 138 4.62 10.22 -14.24
C VAL A 138 4.06 8.80 -14.24
N ILE A 139 2.87 8.58 -14.79
CA ILE A 139 2.25 7.25 -14.84
C ILE A 139 2.96 6.33 -15.84
N SER A 140 3.52 6.89 -16.92
CA SER A 140 4.18 6.10 -17.97
C SER A 140 5.55 5.57 -17.60
N VAL A 141 6.21 6.19 -16.60
CA VAL A 141 7.55 5.77 -16.16
C VAL A 141 7.41 4.76 -15.02
N PRO A 142 8.02 3.57 -15.10
CA PRO A 142 8.00 2.62 -14.00
C PRO A 142 8.57 3.23 -12.70
N THR A 143 7.91 2.97 -11.57
CA THR A 143 8.27 3.55 -10.26
C THR A 143 9.72 3.32 -9.88
N PHE A 144 10.29 2.15 -10.19
CA PHE A 144 11.68 1.87 -9.89
C PHE A 144 12.66 2.75 -10.68
N VAL A 145 12.33 3.07 -11.95
CA VAL A 145 13.16 3.97 -12.78
C VAL A 145 13.16 5.37 -12.17
N THR A 146 11.96 5.87 -11.84
CA THR A 146 11.82 7.18 -11.19
C THR A 146 12.51 7.19 -9.83
N GLY A 147 12.40 6.11 -9.06
CA GLY A 147 13.04 5.96 -7.76
C GLY A 147 14.56 6.07 -7.83
N TYR A 148 15.21 5.27 -8.69
CA TYR A 148 16.66 5.34 -8.87
C TYR A 148 17.12 6.66 -9.47
N LEU A 149 16.35 7.24 -10.41
CA LEU A 149 16.68 8.53 -10.99
C LEU A 149 16.66 9.65 -9.93
N LEU A 150 15.62 9.73 -9.12
CA LEU A 150 15.51 10.73 -8.06
C LEU A 150 16.54 10.50 -6.96
N GLN A 151 16.79 9.26 -6.56
CA GLN A 151 17.86 8.91 -5.61
C GLN A 151 19.23 9.37 -6.13
N PHE A 152 19.54 9.11 -7.40
CA PHE A 152 20.81 9.55 -8.02
C PHE A 152 20.90 11.06 -8.07
N LEU A 153 19.87 11.75 -8.58
CA LEU A 153 19.90 13.20 -8.74
C LEU A 153 19.96 13.94 -7.41
N PHE A 154 19.05 13.62 -6.49
CA PHE A 154 18.93 14.34 -5.21
C PHE A 154 19.92 13.83 -4.16
N GLY A 155 20.19 12.53 -4.14
CA GLY A 155 21.07 11.92 -3.14
C GLY A 155 22.54 11.95 -3.52
N VAL A 156 22.89 11.56 -4.76
CA VAL A 156 24.28 11.40 -5.17
C VAL A 156 24.81 12.65 -5.87
N LYS A 157 24.11 13.13 -6.92
CA LYS A 157 24.63 14.22 -7.78
C LYS A 157 24.57 15.58 -7.10
N TRP A 158 23.47 15.90 -6.43
CA TRP A 158 23.26 17.21 -5.79
C TRP A 158 23.54 17.18 -4.28
N GLY A 159 23.59 16.00 -3.65
CA GLY A 159 23.89 15.87 -2.22
C GLY A 159 22.86 16.54 -1.31
N LEU A 160 21.61 16.73 -1.77
CA LEU A 160 20.56 17.44 -1.04
C LEU A 160 19.92 16.57 0.06
N VAL A 161 19.91 15.25 -0.14
CA VAL A 161 19.36 14.26 0.79
C VAL A 161 20.27 13.06 0.84
N ARG A 162 20.15 12.24 1.89
CA ARG A 162 20.88 10.96 1.96
C ARG A 162 20.33 10.00 0.91
N PRO A 163 21.19 9.30 0.14
CA PRO A 163 20.75 8.34 -0.88
C PRO A 163 20.13 7.07 -0.28
N SER A 164 20.44 6.75 0.98
CA SER A 164 19.87 5.63 1.75
C SER A 164 19.33 6.12 3.08
N VAL A 165 18.29 5.47 3.56
CA VAL A 165 17.66 5.77 4.85
C VAL A 165 18.42 5.04 5.98
N SER A 166 18.59 5.71 7.11
CA SER A 166 19.18 5.13 8.31
C SER A 166 18.25 4.12 8.99
N THR A 167 18.78 3.40 9.97
CA THR A 167 17.99 2.43 10.76
C THR A 167 16.80 3.08 11.47
N ASP A 168 16.96 4.36 11.89
CA ASP A 168 15.92 5.09 12.62
C ASP A 168 14.76 5.54 11.73
N ALA A 169 14.98 5.61 10.42
CA ALA A 169 14.02 5.99 9.40
C ALA A 169 13.22 7.26 9.79
N THR A 170 13.94 8.38 9.98
CA THR A 170 13.33 9.65 10.37
C THR A 170 12.40 10.18 9.28
N PHE A 171 11.46 11.03 9.65
CA PHE A 171 10.52 11.63 8.66
C PHE A 171 11.24 12.42 7.56
N GLU A 172 12.35 13.09 7.88
CA GLU A 172 13.15 13.83 6.89
C GLU A 172 13.77 12.89 5.87
N GLU A 173 14.35 11.77 6.31
CA GLU A 173 14.93 10.76 5.43
C GLU A 173 13.89 10.06 4.57
N LEU A 174 12.63 9.97 5.06
CA LEU A 174 11.51 9.36 4.34
C LEU A 174 10.85 10.31 3.33
N LEU A 175 11.20 11.59 3.26
CA LEU A 175 10.58 12.54 2.32
C LEU A 175 10.79 12.14 0.86
N LEU A 176 12.03 11.90 0.43
CA LEU A 176 12.32 11.52 -0.95
C LEU A 176 11.72 10.15 -1.32
N PRO A 177 11.90 9.09 -0.50
CA PRO A 177 11.19 7.82 -0.70
C PRO A 177 9.67 7.99 -0.74
N GLY A 178 9.11 8.81 0.14
CA GLY A 178 7.66 9.12 0.17
C GLY A 178 7.17 9.82 -1.09
N VAL A 179 7.95 10.74 -1.65
CA VAL A 179 7.65 11.33 -2.98
C VAL A 179 7.61 10.25 -4.04
N VAL A 180 8.63 9.37 -4.11
CA VAL A 180 8.70 8.29 -5.10
C VAL A 180 7.48 7.36 -4.99
N LEU A 181 7.13 6.96 -3.75
CA LEU A 181 5.98 6.10 -3.49
C LEU A 181 4.66 6.77 -3.87
N ALA A 182 4.52 8.06 -3.59
CA ALA A 182 3.31 8.83 -3.86
C ALA A 182 3.09 9.17 -5.33
N LEU A 183 4.13 9.22 -6.18
CA LEU A 183 4.06 9.84 -7.51
C LEU A 183 2.91 9.34 -8.38
N VAL A 184 2.71 8.03 -8.46
CA VAL A 184 1.66 7.43 -9.30
C VAL A 184 0.28 7.78 -8.74
N SER A 185 0.07 7.57 -7.44
CA SER A 185 -1.19 7.89 -6.76
C SER A 185 -1.50 9.38 -6.80
N LEU A 186 -0.49 10.23 -6.62
CA LEU A 186 -0.60 11.68 -6.77
C LEU A 186 -1.13 12.08 -8.15
N ALA A 187 -0.64 11.42 -9.20
CA ALA A 187 -1.13 11.68 -10.56
C ALA A 187 -2.61 11.27 -10.72
N TYR A 188 -3.01 10.14 -10.14
CA TYR A 188 -4.43 9.73 -10.10
C TYR A 188 -5.29 10.70 -9.29
N VAL A 189 -4.88 11.08 -8.07
CA VAL A 189 -5.59 12.06 -7.23
C VAL A 189 -5.74 13.39 -7.95
N THR A 190 -4.68 13.87 -8.62
CA THR A 190 -4.71 15.11 -9.42
C THR A 190 -5.78 15.03 -10.52
N ARG A 191 -5.81 13.94 -11.29
CA ARG A 191 -6.77 13.77 -12.41
C ARG A 191 -8.19 13.59 -11.91
N LEU A 192 -8.38 12.82 -10.84
CA LEU A 192 -9.69 12.60 -10.23
C LEU A 192 -10.27 13.91 -9.66
N THR A 193 -9.45 14.65 -8.90
CA THR A 193 -9.82 15.96 -8.38
C THR A 193 -10.15 16.94 -9.49
N ARG A 194 -9.32 17.00 -10.53
CA ARG A 194 -9.54 17.86 -11.71
C ARG A 194 -10.89 17.55 -12.36
N THR A 195 -11.21 16.29 -12.60
CA THR A 195 -12.46 15.88 -13.25
C THR A 195 -13.66 16.26 -12.39
N SER A 196 -13.63 15.93 -11.12
CA SER A 196 -14.70 16.22 -10.19
C SER A 196 -14.93 17.73 -10.00
N ILE A 197 -13.87 18.54 -9.93
CA ILE A 197 -13.97 20.02 -9.89
C ILE A 197 -14.60 20.56 -11.19
N ALA A 198 -14.15 20.07 -12.35
CA ALA A 198 -14.64 20.54 -13.64
C ALA A 198 -16.12 20.23 -13.89
N GLU A 199 -16.63 19.15 -13.32
CA GLU A 199 -18.06 18.77 -13.35
C GLU A 199 -18.87 19.62 -12.36
N ASN A 200 -18.43 19.70 -11.12
CA ASN A 200 -19.15 20.34 -10.05
C ASN A 200 -19.19 21.88 -10.13
N VAL A 201 -18.19 22.52 -10.76
CA VAL A 201 -18.15 23.99 -10.90
C VAL A 201 -19.34 24.56 -11.64
N ARG A 202 -20.01 23.75 -12.47
CA ARG A 202 -21.22 24.11 -13.23
C ARG A 202 -22.51 23.78 -12.51
N GLY A 203 -22.45 23.17 -11.35
CA GLY A 203 -23.61 22.75 -10.55
C GLY A 203 -24.46 23.93 -10.09
N ASP A 204 -25.79 23.74 -9.97
CA ASP A 204 -26.73 24.78 -9.61
C ASP A 204 -26.49 25.37 -8.21
N TYR A 205 -25.99 24.57 -7.29
CA TYR A 205 -25.63 25.02 -5.96
C TYR A 205 -24.44 26.01 -5.97
N VAL A 206 -23.51 25.86 -6.94
CA VAL A 206 -22.40 26.80 -7.15
C VAL A 206 -22.93 28.09 -7.76
N ARG A 207 -23.81 28.00 -8.76
CA ARG A 207 -24.46 29.17 -9.37
C ARG A 207 -25.27 29.95 -8.34
N THR A 208 -26.02 29.26 -7.49
CA THR A 208 -26.80 29.87 -6.40
C THR A 208 -25.89 30.57 -5.40
N ALA A 209 -24.75 29.99 -5.04
CA ALA A 209 -23.77 30.61 -4.14
C ALA A 209 -23.18 31.89 -4.75
N ILE A 210 -22.89 31.91 -6.05
CA ILE A 210 -22.40 33.09 -6.78
C ILE A 210 -23.52 34.17 -6.84
N ALA A 211 -24.75 33.79 -7.16
CA ALA A 211 -25.89 34.71 -7.21
C ALA A 211 -26.20 35.39 -5.86
N LYS A 212 -25.89 34.70 -4.75
CA LYS A 212 -25.97 35.26 -3.39
C LYS A 212 -24.79 36.21 -3.03
N GLY A 213 -23.89 36.53 -3.99
CA GLY A 213 -22.78 37.43 -3.77
C GLY A 213 -21.64 36.87 -2.90
N LEU A 214 -21.56 35.55 -2.72
CA LEU A 214 -20.48 34.96 -1.91
C LEU A 214 -19.11 35.13 -2.59
N PRO A 215 -18.07 35.50 -1.82
CA PRO A 215 -16.72 35.67 -2.37
C PRO A 215 -16.21 34.34 -2.93
N ARG A 216 -15.48 34.43 -4.06
CA ARG A 216 -14.99 33.26 -4.83
C ARG A 216 -14.28 32.20 -3.95
N ARG A 217 -13.46 32.64 -2.98
CA ARG A 217 -12.78 31.72 -2.06
C ARG A 217 -13.78 30.90 -1.24
N ARG A 218 -14.87 31.51 -0.78
CA ARG A 218 -15.91 30.83 0.02
C ARG A 218 -16.71 29.85 -0.85
N VAL A 219 -17.00 30.22 -2.11
CA VAL A 219 -17.66 29.33 -3.07
C VAL A 219 -16.81 28.10 -3.32
N ILE A 220 -15.50 28.26 -3.58
CA ILE A 220 -14.60 27.15 -3.84
C ILE A 220 -14.47 26.25 -2.60
N VAL A 221 -14.07 26.79 -1.47
CA VAL A 221 -13.70 25.99 -0.29
C VAL A 221 -14.92 25.35 0.35
N ARG A 222 -16.04 26.07 0.51
CA ARG A 222 -17.20 25.59 1.28
C ARG A 222 -18.24 24.86 0.44
N HIS A 223 -18.39 25.23 -0.83
CA HIS A 223 -19.44 24.68 -1.68
C HIS A 223 -18.88 23.70 -2.73
N LEU A 224 -17.84 24.09 -3.45
CA LEU A 224 -17.31 23.26 -4.54
C LEU A 224 -16.47 22.09 -4.02
N LEU A 225 -15.45 22.34 -3.19
CA LEU A 225 -14.54 21.30 -2.69
C LEU A 225 -15.27 20.21 -1.90
N ARG A 226 -16.22 20.58 -1.04
CA ARG A 226 -16.94 19.61 -0.21
C ARG A 226 -17.56 18.48 -1.02
N ASN A 227 -18.15 18.79 -2.15
CA ASN A 227 -18.79 17.78 -3.01
C ASN A 227 -17.79 17.12 -3.97
N SER A 228 -16.82 17.91 -4.46
CA SER A 228 -15.84 17.40 -5.43
C SER A 228 -14.80 16.45 -4.81
N LEU A 229 -14.57 16.51 -3.50
CA LEU A 229 -13.61 15.65 -2.84
C LEU A 229 -14.17 14.29 -2.42
N ILE A 230 -15.49 14.06 -2.50
CA ILE A 230 -16.08 12.75 -2.14
C ILE A 230 -15.40 11.59 -2.88
N PRO A 231 -15.32 11.57 -4.24
CA PRO A 231 -14.65 10.48 -4.94
C PRO A 231 -13.14 10.43 -4.68
N VAL A 232 -12.52 11.55 -4.36
CA VAL A 232 -11.08 11.64 -4.06
C VAL A 232 -10.78 10.99 -2.71
N VAL A 233 -11.55 11.31 -1.67
CA VAL A 233 -11.42 10.67 -0.34
C VAL A 233 -11.64 9.17 -0.43
N THR A 234 -12.60 8.76 -1.26
CA THR A 234 -12.86 7.37 -1.61
C THR A 234 -11.60 6.68 -2.13
N PHE A 235 -11.00 7.27 -3.18
CA PHE A 235 -9.78 6.73 -3.79
C PHE A 235 -8.64 6.64 -2.78
N ILE A 236 -8.34 7.73 -2.06
CA ILE A 236 -7.27 7.78 -1.06
C ILE A 236 -7.44 6.67 -0.01
N GLY A 237 -8.68 6.46 0.46
CA GLY A 237 -8.95 5.41 1.43
C GLY A 237 -8.58 4.01 0.95
N THR A 238 -8.88 3.67 -0.31
CA THR A 238 -8.51 2.39 -0.91
C THR A 238 -7.03 2.31 -1.30
N ASP A 239 -6.42 3.45 -1.62
CA ASP A 239 -5.02 3.53 -2.07
C ASP A 239 -4.00 3.29 -0.95
N ILE A 240 -4.34 3.59 0.31
CA ILE A 240 -3.45 3.33 1.46
C ILE A 240 -2.97 1.88 1.49
N GLY A 241 -3.86 0.91 1.26
CA GLY A 241 -3.50 -0.50 1.19
C GLY A 241 -2.59 -0.82 0.00
N ALA A 242 -2.83 -0.20 -1.16
CA ALA A 242 -2.02 -0.36 -2.36
C ALA A 242 -0.61 0.25 -2.17
N LEU A 243 -0.51 1.42 -1.51
CA LEU A 243 0.77 2.05 -1.18
C LEU A 243 1.62 1.17 -0.26
N MET A 244 1.02 0.50 0.73
CA MET A 244 1.74 -0.44 1.59
C MET A 244 2.31 -1.62 0.79
N GLY A 245 1.56 -2.15 -0.18
CA GLY A 245 2.06 -3.18 -1.11
C GLY A 245 3.13 -2.64 -2.07
N GLY A 246 2.95 -1.43 -2.59
CA GLY A 246 3.90 -0.73 -3.47
C GLY A 246 5.19 -0.29 -2.79
N ALA A 247 5.20 -0.22 -1.47
CA ALA A 247 6.38 0.15 -0.68
C ALA A 247 7.57 -0.79 -0.88
N ILE A 248 7.35 -2.07 -1.26
CA ILE A 248 8.41 -3.07 -1.47
C ILE A 248 9.54 -2.53 -2.36
N VAL A 249 9.19 -1.96 -3.50
CA VAL A 249 10.16 -1.44 -4.48
C VAL A 249 10.88 -0.22 -3.93
N THR A 250 10.13 0.72 -3.35
CA THR A 250 10.68 1.96 -2.78
C THR A 250 11.60 1.66 -1.59
N GLU A 251 11.19 0.77 -0.69
CA GLU A 251 12.01 0.36 0.46
C GLU A 251 13.31 -0.28 0.01
N ARG A 252 13.27 -1.09 -1.05
CA ARG A 252 14.49 -1.71 -1.59
C ARG A 252 15.45 -0.69 -2.20
N ILE A 253 14.94 0.29 -2.97
CA ILE A 253 15.76 1.34 -3.60
C ILE A 253 16.48 2.17 -2.54
N PHE A 254 15.78 2.62 -1.50
CA PHE A 254 16.31 3.51 -0.48
C PHE A 254 16.87 2.79 0.75
N ASN A 255 16.97 1.45 0.70
CA ASN A 255 17.46 0.59 1.80
C ASN A 255 16.68 0.82 3.11
N ILE A 256 15.35 0.95 3.02
CA ILE A 256 14.47 1.14 4.16
C ILE A 256 14.11 -0.24 4.72
N HIS A 257 14.42 -0.49 5.99
CA HIS A 257 14.19 -1.79 6.65
C HIS A 257 12.72 -1.96 7.08
N GLY A 258 11.79 -1.81 6.13
CA GLY A 258 10.36 -2.03 6.32
C GLY A 258 9.91 -3.44 5.94
N VAL A 259 8.59 -3.60 5.88
CA VAL A 259 7.90 -4.87 5.56
C VAL A 259 8.26 -5.37 4.16
N GLY A 260 8.27 -4.46 3.18
CA GLY A 260 8.60 -4.78 1.80
C GLY A 260 10.06 -5.21 1.62
N PHE A 261 10.98 -4.57 2.34
CA PHE A 261 12.39 -4.97 2.36
C PHE A 261 12.57 -6.38 2.93
N GLN A 262 11.90 -6.68 4.05
CA GLN A 262 11.95 -8.02 4.67
C GLN A 262 11.35 -9.09 3.75
N LEU A 263 10.23 -8.79 3.09
CA LEU A 263 9.64 -9.67 2.08
C LEU A 263 10.60 -9.93 0.93
N TYR A 264 11.21 -8.89 0.38
CA TYR A 264 12.18 -9.02 -0.70
C TYR A 264 13.37 -9.90 -0.30
N GLN A 265 13.91 -9.68 0.90
CA GLN A 265 14.99 -10.52 1.43
C GLN A 265 14.54 -11.97 1.66
N GLY A 266 13.32 -12.16 2.17
CA GLY A 266 12.72 -13.49 2.34
C GLY A 266 12.61 -14.25 1.02
N ILE A 267 12.14 -13.58 -0.03
CA ILE A 267 12.03 -14.17 -1.39
C ILE A 267 13.42 -14.54 -1.93
N LEU A 268 14.39 -13.62 -1.87
CA LEU A 268 15.74 -13.88 -2.37
C LEU A 268 16.45 -15.04 -1.66
N ARG A 269 16.16 -15.22 -0.37
CA ARG A 269 16.76 -16.28 0.44
C ARG A 269 15.92 -17.54 0.50
N ASN A 270 14.83 -17.60 -0.27
CA ASN A 270 13.84 -18.69 -0.23
C ASN A 270 13.34 -18.99 1.20
N ASN A 271 13.26 -17.97 2.05
CA ASN A 271 12.81 -18.08 3.44
C ASN A 271 11.28 -18.12 3.48
N SER A 272 10.72 -19.30 3.22
CA SER A 272 9.28 -19.53 3.09
C SER A 272 8.47 -19.07 4.31
N PRO A 273 8.86 -19.36 5.57
CA PRO A 273 8.11 -18.86 6.73
C PRO A 273 8.02 -17.34 6.78
N THR A 274 9.13 -16.64 6.49
CA THR A 274 9.13 -15.17 6.45
C THR A 274 8.18 -14.65 5.37
N VAL A 275 8.26 -15.17 4.14
CA VAL A 275 7.42 -14.70 3.04
C VAL A 275 5.94 -14.92 3.33
N VAL A 276 5.56 -16.15 3.70
CA VAL A 276 4.16 -16.50 3.95
C VAL A 276 3.61 -15.76 5.17
N GLY A 277 4.38 -15.67 6.26
CA GLY A 277 3.96 -14.95 7.47
C GLY A 277 3.78 -13.45 7.23
N PHE A 278 4.74 -12.78 6.58
CA PHE A 278 4.62 -11.34 6.24
C PHE A 278 3.45 -11.07 5.31
N VAL A 279 3.26 -11.87 4.25
CA VAL A 279 2.13 -11.67 3.34
C VAL A 279 0.80 -11.91 4.07
N THR A 280 0.71 -12.91 4.94
CA THR A 280 -0.51 -13.15 5.72
C THR A 280 -0.85 -11.95 6.61
N ILE A 281 0.14 -11.38 7.29
CA ILE A 281 -0.08 -10.17 8.12
C ILE A 281 -0.48 -8.97 7.23
N LEU A 282 0.17 -8.79 6.07
CA LEU A 282 -0.21 -7.73 5.13
C LEU A 282 -1.65 -7.90 4.61
N VAL A 283 -2.08 -9.13 4.31
CA VAL A 283 -3.46 -9.41 3.92
C VAL A 283 -4.44 -9.01 5.03
N ILE A 284 -4.13 -9.35 6.30
CA ILE A 284 -4.95 -8.95 7.45
C ILE A 284 -5.03 -7.42 7.54
N VAL A 285 -3.88 -6.73 7.47
CA VAL A 285 -3.82 -5.26 7.52
C VAL A 285 -4.60 -4.63 6.37
N PHE A 286 -4.44 -5.14 5.15
CA PHE A 286 -5.17 -4.67 3.97
C PHE A 286 -6.69 -4.83 4.13
N LEU A 287 -7.14 -5.98 4.61
CA LEU A 287 -8.56 -6.24 4.85
C LEU A 287 -9.12 -5.31 5.94
N LEU A 288 -8.38 -5.10 7.03
CA LEU A 288 -8.78 -4.18 8.09
C LEU A 288 -8.82 -2.72 7.60
N ALA A 289 -7.84 -2.29 6.82
CA ALA A 289 -7.83 -0.95 6.21
C ALA A 289 -9.06 -0.75 5.31
N ASN A 290 -9.36 -1.71 4.42
CA ASN A 290 -10.56 -1.66 3.58
C ASN A 290 -11.85 -1.64 4.42
N LEU A 291 -11.93 -2.42 5.49
CA LEU A 291 -13.09 -2.40 6.38
C LEU A 291 -13.28 -1.00 7.02
N ILE A 292 -12.20 -0.39 7.49
CA ILE A 292 -12.24 0.97 8.06
C ILE A 292 -12.76 1.97 7.02
N VAL A 293 -12.26 1.89 5.79
CA VAL A 293 -12.70 2.74 4.68
C VAL A 293 -14.19 2.51 4.37
N ASP A 294 -14.64 1.26 4.29
CA ASP A 294 -16.05 0.92 4.07
C ASP A 294 -16.96 1.45 5.19
N LEU A 295 -16.50 1.40 6.44
CA LEU A 295 -17.22 1.96 7.58
C LEU A 295 -17.27 3.49 7.54
N LEU A 296 -16.18 4.14 7.16
CA LEU A 296 -16.15 5.59 6.94
C LEU A 296 -17.15 6.00 5.84
N TYR A 297 -17.25 5.24 4.75
CA TYR A 297 -18.27 5.48 3.72
C TYR A 297 -19.68 5.38 4.26
N ALA A 298 -19.97 4.32 5.01
CA ALA A 298 -21.29 4.13 5.61
C ALA A 298 -21.66 5.25 6.60
N VAL A 299 -20.68 5.96 7.15
CA VAL A 299 -20.89 7.16 8.00
C VAL A 299 -21.07 8.42 7.16
N LEU A 300 -20.28 8.59 6.09
CA LEU A 300 -20.28 9.79 5.24
C LEU A 300 -21.46 9.84 4.27
N ASP A 301 -21.89 8.68 3.75
CA ASP A 301 -23.05 8.57 2.86
C ASP A 301 -24.15 7.67 3.46
N PRO A 302 -25.18 8.27 4.08
CA PRO A 302 -26.28 7.53 4.67
C PRO A 302 -27.09 6.67 3.66
N ARG A 303 -27.00 6.94 2.36
CA ARG A 303 -27.72 6.21 1.31
C ARG A 303 -27.25 4.77 1.15
N ILE A 304 -25.98 4.50 1.46
CA ILE A 304 -25.38 3.16 1.39
C ILE A 304 -25.92 2.23 2.50
N ARG A 305 -26.54 2.78 3.54
CA ARG A 305 -27.06 2.00 4.69
C ARG A 305 -28.29 1.14 4.35
N TYR A 306 -28.96 1.41 3.25
CA TYR A 306 -30.25 0.81 2.90
C TYR A 306 -30.17 -0.09 1.66
N ALA A 307 -29.01 -0.27 1.06
CA ALA A 307 -28.72 -1.24 0.01
C ALA A 307 -28.02 -2.48 0.60
#